data_426f9e3e53b6967202ea3df055cbcd5a
#
_entry.id   426f9e3e53b6967202ea3df055cbcd5a
#
_cell.length_a   1.000
_cell.length_b   1.000
_cell.length_c   1.000
_cell.angle_alpha   90.00
_cell.angle_beta   90.00
_cell.angle_gamma   90.00
#
_symmetry.space_group_name_H-M   'P 1'
#
loop_
_entity.id
_entity.type
_entity.pdbx_description
1 polymer ?
#
loop_
_entity_poly.entity_id
_entity_poly.type
_entity_poly.pdbx_seq_one_letter_code
_entity_poly.pdbx_strand_id
1 'polypeptide(L)'
;MSEHVRITRTGNKNERIKNISKSEVLVLKDQVAYQPGQVVSRTLAQNDAVSLTLFSFDKGEEISAHTSSGDAMIVCLDGVGRITIDDEQYELHTGESIVMPAGHPHAVYGQESFKMLLTVIK
;
A
#
# COMPACT_ATOMS: atom_id res chain seq x y z
N MET A 1 -30.97 -3.42 -5.03
CA MET A 1 -30.72 -3.69 -4.46
C MET A 1 -30.76 -3.93 -3.65
N SER A 2 -30.70 -3.78 -3.36
CA SER A 2 -30.32 -4.05 -2.50
C SER A 2 -30.03 -4.68 -1.91
N GLU A 3 -29.67 -4.94 -1.70
CA GLU A 3 -29.20 -5.56 -1.09
C GLU A 3 -28.66 -5.42 -0.63
N HIS A 4 -28.45 -4.96 -0.46
CA HIS A 4 -27.69 -4.83 0.07
C HIS A 4 -27.71 -4.66 1.05
N VAL A 5 -28.05 -4.37 1.27
CA VAL A 5 -27.98 -4.31 2.25
C VAL A 5 -28.02 -4.69 3.06
N ARG A 6 -27.99 -4.92 3.30
CA ARG A 6 -27.79 -5.40 4.22
C ARG A 6 -27.13 -5.66 4.68
N ILE A 7 -26.92 -5.64 4.70
CA ILE A 7 -26.26 -6.17 5.33
C ILE A 7 -25.43 -5.89 6.04
N THR A 8 -25.35 -5.42 6.32
CA THR A 8 -24.51 -5.16 6.98
C THR A 8 -24.22 -5.87 8.01
N ARG A 9 -23.55 -6.46 8.14
CA ARG A 9 -23.25 -7.33 9.01
C ARG A 9 -21.92 -7.13 9.44
N THR A 10 -21.68 -6.98 10.62
CA THR A 10 -20.40 -6.86 11.18
C THR A 10 -19.60 -8.05 10.93
N GLY A 11 -18.28 -7.94 10.82
CA GLY A 11 -17.38 -9.05 10.64
C GLY A 11 -17.69 -9.84 9.39
N ASN A 12 -18.15 -9.18 8.40
CA ASN A 12 -18.52 -9.81 7.16
C ASN A 12 -17.31 -10.43 6.48
N LYS A 13 -17.23 -11.76 6.49
CA LYS A 13 -16.14 -12.50 5.88
C LYS A 13 -16.07 -12.32 4.38
N ASN A 14 -17.17 -11.90 3.76
CA ASN A 14 -17.24 -11.71 2.33
C ASN A 14 -16.84 -10.32 1.90
N GLU A 15 -16.45 -9.48 2.83
CA GLU A 15 -15.99 -8.16 2.53
C GLU A 15 -14.66 -8.24 1.79
N ARG A 16 -14.61 -7.70 0.57
CA ARG A 16 -13.41 -7.77 -0.28
C ARG A 16 -12.50 -6.59 -0.05
N ILE A 17 -13.05 -5.38 0.02
CA ILE A 17 -12.28 -4.20 0.40
C ILE A 17 -12.76 -3.78 1.78
N LYS A 18 -11.82 -3.61 2.70
CA LYS A 18 -12.10 -3.31 4.09
C LYS A 18 -11.28 -2.11 4.55
N ASN A 19 -11.64 -1.58 5.72
CA ASN A 19 -10.91 -0.53 6.43
C ASN A 19 -10.95 0.84 5.75
N ILE A 20 -11.80 1.02 4.75
CA ILE A 20 -12.13 2.34 4.18
C ILE A 20 -13.63 2.34 3.87
N SER A 21 -14.21 3.54 3.78
CA SER A 21 -15.64 3.69 3.48
C SER A 21 -15.94 3.27 2.06
N LYS A 22 -17.16 2.78 1.84
CA LYS A 22 -17.66 2.38 0.53
C LYS A 22 -18.69 3.39 0.06
N SER A 23 -18.81 3.51 -1.28
CA SER A 23 -19.80 4.39 -1.92
C SER A 23 -19.62 5.85 -1.52
N GLU A 24 -18.37 6.25 -1.38
CA GLU A 24 -18.00 7.57 -0.92
C GLU A 24 -16.68 7.94 -1.61
N VAL A 25 -16.56 9.19 -2.04
CA VAL A 25 -15.31 9.67 -2.64
C VAL A 25 -14.30 9.88 -1.53
N LEU A 26 -13.12 9.29 -1.67
CA LEU A 26 -12.05 9.35 -0.69
C LEU A 26 -10.76 9.85 -1.32
N VAL A 27 -9.93 10.49 -0.50
CA VAL A 27 -8.56 10.81 -0.85
C VAL A 27 -7.71 9.75 -0.14
N LEU A 28 -7.06 8.86 -0.89
CA LEU A 28 -6.37 7.72 -0.30
C LEU A 28 -5.25 8.12 0.65
N LYS A 29 -4.50 9.18 0.35
CA LYS A 29 -3.42 9.61 1.23
C LYS A 29 -3.92 10.03 2.62
N ASP A 30 -5.19 10.39 2.74
CA ASP A 30 -5.78 10.79 4.02
C ASP A 30 -6.25 9.59 4.83
N GLN A 31 -6.18 8.39 4.27
CA GLN A 31 -6.66 7.19 4.94
C GLN A 31 -5.59 6.53 5.81
N VAL A 32 -4.36 7.03 5.76
CA VAL A 32 -3.27 6.55 6.62
C VAL A 32 -2.45 7.78 7.05
N ALA A 33 -2.19 7.89 8.35
CA ALA A 33 -1.51 9.06 8.91
C ALA A 33 -0.04 8.76 9.14
N TYR A 34 0.80 9.81 9.03
CA TYR A 34 2.19 9.70 9.46
C TYR A 34 2.25 9.57 10.98
N GLN A 35 3.12 8.72 11.47
CA GLN A 35 3.40 8.57 12.90
C GLN A 35 4.91 8.71 13.10
N PRO A 36 5.36 9.55 14.04
CA PRO A 36 6.78 9.77 14.26
C PRO A 36 7.54 8.46 14.49
N GLY A 37 8.61 8.26 13.72
CA GLY A 37 9.50 7.11 13.85
C GLY A 37 8.88 5.78 13.43
N GLN A 38 7.81 5.80 12.64
CA GLN A 38 7.09 4.57 12.31
C GLN A 38 6.77 4.43 10.83
N VAL A 39 6.64 3.16 10.42
CA VAL A 39 5.93 2.77 9.21
C VAL A 39 4.56 2.29 9.67
N VAL A 40 3.51 2.87 9.09
CA VAL A 40 2.13 2.50 9.43
C VAL A 40 1.49 1.88 8.20
N SER A 41 0.73 0.82 8.39
CA SER A 41 0.03 0.17 7.28
C SER A 41 -1.45 0.03 7.58
N ARG A 42 -2.25 0.08 6.52
CA ARG A 42 -3.67 -0.21 6.57
C ARG A 42 -4.00 -1.17 5.43
N THR A 43 -4.33 -2.40 5.77
CA THR A 43 -4.68 -3.41 4.77
C THR A 43 -6.09 -3.17 4.27
N LEU A 44 -6.22 -3.05 2.95
CA LEU A 44 -7.53 -2.84 2.30
C LEU A 44 -8.08 -4.14 1.72
N ALA A 45 -7.23 -5.06 1.31
CA ALA A 45 -7.65 -6.36 0.80
C ALA A 45 -6.50 -7.35 0.94
N GLN A 46 -6.84 -8.60 1.23
CA GLN A 46 -5.86 -9.65 1.41
C GLN A 46 -6.52 -10.99 1.12
N ASN A 47 -6.06 -11.68 0.08
CA ASN A 47 -6.50 -13.04 -0.21
C ASN A 47 -5.41 -13.76 -1.01
N ASP A 48 -5.73 -14.95 -1.52
CA ASP A 48 -4.74 -15.77 -2.23
C ASP A 48 -4.31 -15.19 -3.56
N ALA A 49 -5.07 -14.26 -4.12
CA ALA A 49 -4.80 -13.70 -5.45
C ALA A 49 -4.19 -12.30 -5.37
N VAL A 50 -4.55 -11.50 -4.36
CA VAL A 50 -4.15 -10.10 -4.31
C VAL A 50 -4.01 -9.61 -2.88
N SER A 51 -3.09 -8.67 -2.66
CA SER A 51 -3.10 -7.85 -1.46
C SER A 51 -3.04 -6.37 -1.86
N LEU A 52 -3.71 -5.54 -1.07
CA LEU A 52 -3.82 -4.12 -1.32
C LEU A 52 -3.66 -3.42 0.02
N THR A 53 -2.62 -2.60 0.15
CA THR A 53 -2.25 -1.99 1.44
C THR A 53 -1.81 -0.55 1.26
N LEU A 54 -2.31 0.31 2.14
CA LEU A 54 -1.81 1.69 2.26
C LEU A 54 -0.69 1.72 3.28
N PHE A 55 0.37 2.47 2.99
CA PHE A 55 1.49 2.67 3.91
C PHE A 55 1.80 4.14 4.06
N SER A 56 2.22 4.52 5.27
CA SER A 56 2.89 5.80 5.49
C SER A 56 4.25 5.52 6.14
N PHE A 57 5.25 6.28 5.72
CA PHE A 57 6.61 6.19 6.25
C PHE A 57 6.98 7.54 6.80
N ASP A 58 7.36 7.61 8.06
CA ASP A 58 8.03 8.80 8.55
C ASP A 58 9.37 8.92 7.82
N LYS A 59 9.86 10.14 7.66
CA LYS A 59 11.15 10.35 6.97
C LYS A 59 12.23 9.49 7.62
N GLY A 60 12.96 8.74 6.80
CA GLY A 60 14.06 7.89 7.25
C GLY A 60 13.64 6.48 7.64
N GLU A 61 12.35 6.18 7.70
CA GLU A 61 11.88 4.84 8.01
C GLU A 61 11.88 3.97 6.75
N GLU A 62 12.01 2.67 6.93
CA GLU A 62 12.13 1.77 5.79
C GLU A 62 11.53 0.40 6.03
N ILE A 63 11.22 -0.28 4.94
CA ILE A 63 10.99 -1.72 4.92
C ILE A 63 12.20 -2.32 4.24
N SER A 64 12.95 -3.16 4.96
CA SER A 64 14.19 -3.73 4.47
C SER A 64 13.96 -4.72 3.32
N ALA A 65 15.05 -5.06 2.64
CA ALA A 65 14.98 -5.89 1.44
C ALA A 65 14.34 -7.24 1.72
N HIS A 66 13.43 -7.62 0.85
CA HIS A 66 12.74 -8.92 0.88
C HIS A 66 12.24 -9.22 -0.52
N THR A 67 11.79 -10.45 -0.74
CA THR A 67 11.22 -10.87 -2.03
C THR A 67 9.74 -11.19 -1.85
N SER A 68 9.00 -11.09 -2.94
CA SER A 68 7.60 -11.48 -3.01
C SER A 68 7.44 -12.49 -4.14
N SER A 69 6.51 -13.43 -3.97
CA SER A 69 6.21 -14.39 -5.03
C SER A 69 5.35 -13.76 -6.13
N GLY A 70 4.75 -12.61 -5.89
CA GLY A 70 3.94 -11.90 -6.88
C GLY A 70 4.59 -10.61 -7.32
N ASP A 71 4.06 -10.05 -8.42
CA ASP A 71 4.46 -8.72 -8.86
C ASP A 71 3.82 -7.68 -7.94
N ALA A 72 4.59 -6.70 -7.53
CA ALA A 72 4.12 -5.65 -6.63
C ALA A 72 4.21 -4.30 -7.32
N MET A 73 3.12 -3.54 -7.29
CA MET A 73 3.11 -2.18 -7.84
C MET A 73 2.93 -1.18 -6.72
N ILE A 74 3.79 -0.17 -6.70
CA ILE A 74 3.68 0.95 -5.77
C ILE A 74 3.20 2.17 -6.54
N VAL A 75 2.21 2.86 -5.98
CA VAL A 75 1.80 4.20 -6.41
C VAL A 75 2.12 5.16 -5.28
N CYS A 76 2.91 6.19 -5.56
CA CYS A 76 3.22 7.21 -4.55
C CYS A 76 2.03 8.15 -4.41
N LEU A 77 1.52 8.29 -3.20
CA LEU A 77 0.37 9.13 -2.88
C LEU A 77 0.80 10.47 -2.28
N ASP A 78 1.95 10.52 -1.63
CA ASP A 78 2.44 11.73 -0.96
C ASP A 78 3.94 11.58 -0.70
N GLY A 79 4.66 12.68 -0.75
CA GLY A 79 6.08 12.72 -0.40
C GLY A 79 7.01 12.11 -1.43
N VAL A 80 8.13 11.58 -0.96
CA VAL A 80 9.17 11.01 -1.82
C VAL A 80 9.66 9.69 -1.22
N GLY A 81 9.54 8.61 -1.99
CA GLY A 81 10.05 7.30 -1.62
C GLY A 81 11.25 6.91 -2.47
N ARG A 82 12.15 6.14 -1.88
CA ARG A 82 13.24 5.52 -2.62
C ARG A 82 13.02 4.02 -2.63
N ILE A 83 12.90 3.47 -3.82
CA ILE A 83 12.63 2.06 -4.03
C ILE A 83 13.91 1.44 -4.55
N THR A 84 14.36 0.36 -3.92
CA THR A 84 15.53 -0.39 -4.37
C THR A 84 15.05 -1.74 -4.90
N ILE A 85 15.38 -2.04 -6.15
CA ILE A 85 15.08 -3.34 -6.77
C ILE A 85 16.40 -3.92 -7.22
N ASP A 86 16.73 -5.10 -6.71
CA ASP A 86 18.08 -5.65 -6.84
C ASP A 86 19.08 -4.62 -6.29
N ASP A 87 19.97 -4.10 -7.11
CA ASP A 87 20.95 -3.08 -6.69
C ASP A 87 20.64 -1.70 -7.25
N GLU A 88 19.49 -1.52 -7.90
CA GLU A 88 19.12 -0.25 -8.54
C GLU A 88 18.17 0.53 -7.66
N GLN A 89 18.40 1.83 -7.53
CA GLN A 89 17.57 2.72 -6.75
C GLN A 89 16.73 3.61 -7.65
N TYR A 90 15.48 3.82 -7.26
CA TYR A 90 14.52 4.65 -8.00
C TYR A 90 13.87 5.61 -7.02
N GLU A 91 13.79 6.87 -7.41
CA GLU A 91 13.11 7.89 -6.62
C GLU A 91 11.68 8.03 -7.15
N LEU A 92 10.70 7.94 -6.24
CA LEU A 92 9.28 7.94 -6.59
C LEU A 92 8.61 9.15 -5.95
N HIS A 93 7.97 9.96 -6.78
CA HIS A 93 7.26 11.16 -6.35
C HIS A 93 5.75 10.98 -6.48
N THR A 94 4.99 11.87 -5.85
CA THR A 94 3.53 11.81 -5.87
C THR A 94 2.98 11.66 -7.30
N GLY A 95 2.13 10.67 -7.47
CA GLY A 95 1.53 10.36 -8.76
C GLY A 95 2.31 9.39 -9.61
N GLU A 96 3.56 9.09 -9.23
CA GLU A 96 4.39 8.12 -9.96
C GLU A 96 4.22 6.72 -9.40
N SER A 97 4.52 5.73 -10.21
CA SER A 97 4.40 4.33 -9.84
C SER A 97 5.58 3.52 -10.36
N ILE A 98 5.80 2.37 -9.74
CA ILE A 98 6.83 1.42 -10.15
C ILE A 98 6.35 0.00 -9.88
N VAL A 99 6.70 -0.93 -10.76
CA VAL A 99 6.44 -2.36 -10.57
C VAL A 99 7.72 -3.02 -10.10
N MET A 100 7.64 -3.72 -8.97
CA MET A 100 8.70 -4.54 -8.43
C MET A 100 8.42 -5.98 -8.83
N PRO A 101 9.23 -6.58 -9.73
CA PRO A 101 8.90 -7.90 -10.26
C PRO A 101 9.05 -9.01 -9.23
N ALA A 102 8.23 -10.05 -9.37
CA ALA A 102 8.26 -11.22 -8.49
C ALA A 102 9.66 -11.83 -8.45
N GLY A 103 10.05 -12.25 -7.26
CA GLY A 103 11.32 -12.96 -7.07
C GLY A 103 12.56 -12.08 -6.99
N HIS A 104 12.43 -10.77 -7.20
CA HIS A 104 13.55 -9.85 -7.08
C HIS A 104 13.55 -9.17 -5.70
N PRO A 105 14.70 -9.10 -5.01
CA PRO A 105 14.77 -8.39 -3.73
C PRO A 105 14.41 -6.92 -3.93
N HIS A 106 13.60 -6.39 -3.03
CA HIS A 106 13.22 -4.98 -3.09
C HIS A 106 13.09 -4.41 -1.68
N ALA A 107 13.36 -3.12 -1.56
CA ALA A 107 13.28 -2.38 -0.31
C ALA A 107 12.63 -1.03 -0.57
N VAL A 108 12.00 -0.46 0.46
CA VAL A 108 11.32 0.83 0.38
C VAL A 108 11.81 1.71 1.51
N TYR A 109 12.19 2.94 1.19
CA TYR A 109 12.74 3.90 2.15
C TYR A 109 12.04 5.24 2.00
N GLY A 110 11.64 5.83 3.12
CA GLY A 110 11.06 7.18 3.13
C GLY A 110 12.15 8.23 3.02
N GLN A 111 12.44 8.68 1.80
CA GLN A 111 13.44 9.73 1.58
C GLN A 111 12.97 11.05 2.15
N GLU A 112 11.69 11.34 1.99
CA GLU A 112 10.94 12.30 2.78
C GLU A 112 9.81 11.51 3.43
N SER A 113 8.96 12.14 4.22
CA SER A 113 7.72 11.50 4.65
C SER A 113 6.98 11.05 3.40
N PHE A 114 6.52 9.79 3.37
CA PHE A 114 6.11 9.14 2.13
C PHE A 114 4.88 8.26 2.37
N LYS A 115 3.91 8.37 1.49
CA LYS A 115 2.73 7.48 1.51
C LYS A 115 2.61 6.77 0.18
N MET A 116 2.20 5.51 0.23
CA MET A 116 2.06 4.70 -0.98
C MET A 116 0.89 3.74 -0.89
N LEU A 117 0.39 3.38 -2.07
CA LEU A 117 -0.53 2.26 -2.22
C LEU A 117 0.25 1.11 -2.82
N LEU A 118 0.25 -0.02 -2.14
CA LEU A 118 0.94 -1.24 -2.60
C LEU A 118 -0.10 -2.26 -3.05
N THR A 119 0.02 -2.72 -4.28
CA THR A 119 -0.81 -3.81 -4.84
C THR A 119 0.11 -4.96 -5.19
N VAL A 120 -0.17 -6.14 -4.66
CA VAL A 120 0.57 -7.37 -4.99
C VAL A 120 -0.38 -8.31 -5.71
N ILE A 121 0.00 -8.71 -6.92
CA ILE A 121 -0.72 -9.72 -7.70
C ILE A 121 0.06 -11.03 -7.55
N LYS A 122 -0.55 -11.95 -6.86
CA LYS A 122 0.11 -13.20 -6.44
C LYS A 122 0.04 -14.31 -7.47
#